data_0a10b41d62ba5869f6770809dba01eaa
#
_entry.id   0a10b41d62ba5869f6770809dba01eaa
#
_cell.length_a   1.000
_cell.length_b   1.000
_cell.length_c   1.000
_cell.angle_alpha   90.00
_cell.angle_beta   90.00
_cell.angle_gamma   90.00
#
_symmetry.space_group_name_H-M   'P 1'
#
loop_
_entity.id
_entity.type
_entity.pdbx_description
1 polymer ?
#
loop_
_entity_poly.entity_id
_entity_poly.type
_entity_poly.pdbx_seq_one_letter_code
_entity_poly.pdbx_strand_id
1 'polypeptide(L)'
;MGLICLRGRATYANLSRYSELSEKTYLRWFGKKLDFIEFNRLGIQEIIPATHAKIAALDASFMEKSGKKMDGLGKFYNSKQSKAEKGLEISILAVVDIDYNTAYQLSTRQTPIQAKNAEETRVHEYLRHFKEDCHALPKDVRYLVTDAYYSKQTFTHGLLECGYHQIGKLRCDANLRYLFTGQQKPKGRHKRYDGKLIIGDISRLDFVGEHNGVKLYTAIVNCVNLKRTIRVVYLLKKNRRRGVIFNRYRTGRAHTLSVLQGTLSE
;
A
#
# COMPACT_ATOMS: atom_id res chain seq x y z
N MET A 1 4.36 -1.98 -29.21
CA MET A 1 3.54 -1.12 -30.08
C MET A 1 2.39 -1.84 -30.79
N GLY A 2 2.53 -3.09 -31.28
CA GLY A 2 1.51 -3.77 -32.08
C GLY A 2 0.08 -3.86 -31.46
N LEU A 3 -0.03 -4.02 -30.12
CA LEU A 3 -1.33 -4.11 -29.46
C LEU A 3 -2.09 -2.78 -29.42
N ILE A 4 -1.41 -1.65 -29.41
CA ILE A 4 -2.04 -0.31 -29.35
C ILE A 4 -2.66 0.06 -30.71
N CYS A 5 -2.09 -0.44 -31.80
CA CYS A 5 -2.57 -0.18 -33.16
C CYS A 5 -3.57 -1.23 -33.69
N LEU A 6 -3.84 -2.28 -32.88
CA LEU A 6 -4.67 -3.40 -33.29
C LEU A 6 -6.16 -3.00 -33.39
N ARG A 7 -6.76 -3.21 -34.55
CA ARG A 7 -8.22 -3.10 -34.75
C ARG A 7 -8.86 -4.48 -34.69
N GLY A 8 -9.91 -4.63 -33.86
CA GLY A 8 -10.64 -5.89 -33.72
C GLY A 8 -10.11 -6.79 -32.59
N ARG A 9 -10.28 -8.11 -32.74
CA ARG A 9 -9.89 -9.06 -31.70
C ARG A 9 -8.37 -9.22 -31.62
N ALA A 10 -7.83 -9.24 -30.41
CA ALA A 10 -6.42 -9.51 -30.15
C ALA A 10 -6.12 -11.02 -30.31
N THR A 11 -5.96 -11.47 -31.55
CA THR A 11 -5.51 -12.83 -31.91
C THR A 11 -4.15 -12.75 -32.57
N TYR A 12 -3.37 -13.81 -32.51
CA TYR A 12 -2.05 -13.84 -33.16
C TYR A 12 -2.15 -13.63 -34.68
N ALA A 13 -3.17 -14.20 -35.32
CA ALA A 13 -3.43 -13.97 -36.74
C ALA A 13 -3.74 -12.50 -37.05
N ASN A 14 -4.45 -11.80 -36.17
CA ASN A 14 -4.73 -10.39 -36.36
C ASN A 14 -3.50 -9.53 -36.05
N LEU A 15 -2.71 -9.88 -35.04
CA LEU A 15 -1.44 -9.19 -34.74
C LEU A 15 -0.46 -9.26 -35.93
N SER A 16 -0.38 -10.40 -36.63
CA SER A 16 0.50 -10.55 -37.78
C SER A 16 0.13 -9.64 -38.97
N ARG A 17 -1.14 -9.18 -39.07
CA ARG A 17 -1.57 -8.23 -40.11
C ARG A 17 -1.06 -6.81 -39.90
N TYR A 18 -0.69 -6.46 -38.67
CA TYR A 18 -0.24 -5.12 -38.28
C TYR A 18 1.25 -5.08 -37.93
N SER A 19 2.01 -6.13 -38.30
CA SER A 19 3.45 -6.21 -38.01
C SER A 19 4.13 -7.09 -39.06
N GLU A 20 5.46 -7.04 -39.09
CA GLU A 20 6.29 -7.90 -39.95
C GLU A 20 6.45 -9.33 -39.38
N LEU A 21 5.89 -9.63 -38.21
CA LEU A 21 6.03 -10.92 -37.55
C LEU A 21 4.88 -11.85 -37.93
N SER A 22 5.22 -13.14 -38.16
CA SER A 22 4.22 -14.15 -38.45
C SER A 22 3.41 -14.56 -37.21
N GLU A 23 2.21 -15.10 -37.40
CA GLU A 23 1.37 -15.66 -36.32
C GLU A 23 2.14 -16.68 -35.48
N LYS A 24 2.92 -17.58 -36.12
CA LYS A 24 3.75 -18.59 -35.43
C LYS A 24 4.84 -17.95 -34.56
N THR A 25 5.36 -16.81 -34.96
CA THR A 25 6.35 -16.05 -34.17
C THR A 25 5.71 -15.51 -32.90
N TYR A 26 4.53 -14.90 -33.00
CA TYR A 26 3.77 -14.46 -31.84
C TYR A 26 3.45 -15.60 -30.89
N LEU A 27 2.95 -16.73 -31.39
CA LEU A 27 2.66 -17.90 -30.57
C LEU A 27 3.88 -18.39 -29.79
N ARG A 28 5.06 -18.47 -30.47
CA ARG A 28 6.33 -18.86 -29.82
C ARG A 28 6.77 -17.85 -28.75
N TRP A 29 6.61 -16.56 -29.01
CA TRP A 29 6.99 -15.53 -28.06
C TRP A 29 6.10 -15.52 -26.82
N PHE A 30 4.79 -15.69 -26.99
CA PHE A 30 3.86 -15.80 -25.86
C PHE A 30 4.08 -17.05 -25.00
N GLY A 31 4.67 -18.09 -25.54
CA GLY A 31 5.09 -19.29 -24.79
C GLY A 31 6.37 -19.10 -23.96
N LYS A 32 7.12 -18.01 -24.16
CA LYS A 32 8.33 -17.73 -23.38
C LYS A 32 7.98 -17.06 -22.06
N LYS A 33 8.61 -17.53 -20.98
CA LYS A 33 8.54 -16.83 -19.69
C LYS A 33 9.32 -15.51 -19.81
N LEU A 34 8.63 -14.41 -19.51
CA LEU A 34 9.23 -13.09 -19.36
C LEU A 34 9.21 -12.75 -17.88
N ASP A 35 10.36 -12.31 -17.35
CA ASP A 35 10.42 -11.73 -16.01
C ASP A 35 9.90 -10.29 -16.07
N PHE A 36 8.58 -10.14 -15.86
CA PHE A 36 7.93 -8.83 -15.86
C PHE A 36 8.40 -7.94 -14.72
N ILE A 37 8.80 -8.52 -13.58
CA ILE A 37 9.28 -7.75 -12.43
C ILE A 37 10.60 -7.10 -12.78
N GLU A 38 11.55 -7.86 -13.34
CA GLU A 38 12.83 -7.33 -13.76
C GLU A 38 12.68 -6.32 -14.91
N PHE A 39 11.80 -6.59 -15.87
CA PHE A 39 11.48 -5.65 -16.95
C PHE A 39 10.95 -4.31 -16.41
N ASN A 40 9.99 -4.36 -15.51
CA ASN A 40 9.42 -3.16 -14.89
C ASN A 40 10.45 -2.45 -13.99
N ARG A 41 11.24 -3.19 -13.22
CA ARG A 41 12.30 -2.64 -12.39
C ARG A 41 13.30 -1.82 -13.20
N LEU A 42 13.76 -2.34 -14.33
CA LEU A 42 14.68 -1.63 -15.23
C LEU A 42 14.03 -0.37 -15.80
N GLY A 43 12.77 -0.45 -16.26
CA GLY A 43 12.03 0.71 -16.76
C GLY A 43 11.83 1.79 -15.68
N ILE A 44 11.49 1.40 -14.45
CA ILE A 44 11.34 2.32 -13.32
C ILE A 44 12.67 3.02 -13.00
N GLN A 45 13.77 2.26 -13.01
CA GLN A 45 15.11 2.80 -12.75
C GLN A 45 15.55 3.80 -13.81
N GLU A 46 15.16 3.62 -15.07
CA GLU A 46 15.46 4.54 -16.16
C GLU A 46 14.60 5.81 -16.12
N ILE A 47 13.31 5.66 -15.77
CA ILE A 47 12.35 6.76 -15.85
C ILE A 47 12.43 7.68 -14.63
N ILE A 48 12.59 7.13 -13.41
CA ILE A 48 12.59 7.92 -12.18
C ILE A 48 14.01 8.40 -11.86
N PRO A 49 14.28 9.71 -11.85
CA PRO A 49 15.57 10.26 -11.48
C PRO A 49 16.00 9.79 -10.08
N ALA A 50 17.29 9.53 -9.90
CA ALA A 50 17.84 9.05 -8.63
C ALA A 50 17.61 10.06 -7.47
N THR A 51 17.50 11.35 -7.78
CA THR A 51 17.28 12.44 -6.83
C THR A 51 15.85 12.53 -6.32
N HIS A 52 14.88 11.91 -7.02
CA HIS A 52 13.47 11.97 -6.63
C HIS A 52 13.18 11.12 -5.39
N ALA A 53 12.30 11.65 -4.55
CA ALA A 53 11.78 10.89 -3.41
C ALA A 53 10.82 9.81 -3.89
N LYS A 54 11.04 8.57 -3.42
CA LYS A 54 10.25 7.40 -3.83
C LYS A 54 9.68 6.68 -2.63
N ILE A 55 8.45 6.18 -2.79
CA ILE A 55 7.80 5.27 -1.84
C ILE A 55 7.18 4.09 -2.58
N ALA A 56 6.97 2.97 -1.90
CA ALA A 56 6.17 1.88 -2.44
C ALA A 56 4.69 2.06 -2.09
N ALA A 57 3.81 1.55 -2.94
CA ALA A 57 2.38 1.45 -2.67
C ALA A 57 1.90 0.03 -2.97
N LEU A 58 1.01 -0.50 -2.14
CA LEU A 58 0.36 -1.79 -2.36
C LEU A 58 -1.15 -1.62 -2.19
N ASP A 59 -1.88 -2.05 -3.21
CA ASP A 59 -3.34 -2.07 -3.18
C ASP A 59 -3.89 -3.25 -3.96
N ALA A 60 -5.16 -3.61 -3.67
CA ALA A 60 -5.88 -4.67 -4.36
C ALA A 60 -7.07 -4.09 -5.12
N SER A 61 -7.19 -4.49 -6.39
CA SER A 61 -8.26 -4.03 -7.28
C SER A 61 -9.15 -5.18 -7.73
N PHE A 62 -10.46 -4.97 -7.66
CA PHE A 62 -11.45 -5.88 -8.19
C PHE A 62 -11.61 -5.70 -9.69
N MET A 63 -11.66 -6.81 -10.41
CA MET A 63 -11.94 -6.89 -11.85
C MET A 63 -13.18 -7.73 -12.10
N GLU A 64 -14.25 -7.09 -12.55
CA GLU A 64 -15.47 -7.80 -12.92
C GLU A 64 -15.24 -8.77 -14.08
N LYS A 65 -15.72 -10.01 -13.95
CA LYS A 65 -15.62 -11.06 -14.95
C LYS A 65 -16.89 -11.92 -14.96
N SER A 66 -17.48 -12.09 -16.12
CA SER A 66 -18.71 -12.86 -16.34
C SER A 66 -18.49 -14.31 -16.74
N GLY A 67 -17.28 -14.69 -17.14
CA GLY A 67 -16.94 -16.04 -17.60
C GLY A 67 -17.20 -17.13 -16.56
N LYS A 68 -17.30 -18.39 -17.00
CA LYS A 68 -17.49 -19.56 -16.11
C LYS A 68 -16.21 -20.38 -15.90
N LYS A 69 -15.27 -20.31 -16.86
CA LYS A 69 -14.06 -21.17 -16.93
C LYS A 69 -12.76 -20.38 -16.83
N MET A 70 -12.74 -19.32 -16.05
CA MET A 70 -11.53 -18.54 -15.82
C MET A 70 -10.90 -18.99 -14.49
N ASP A 71 -9.61 -19.24 -14.50
CA ASP A 71 -8.86 -19.61 -13.30
C ASP A 71 -8.91 -18.47 -12.27
N GLY A 72 -9.05 -18.82 -10.98
CA GLY A 72 -9.15 -17.86 -9.89
C GLY A 72 -10.45 -17.04 -9.85
N LEU A 73 -11.47 -17.36 -10.66
CA LEU A 73 -12.74 -16.64 -10.65
C LEU A 73 -13.53 -16.92 -9.36
N GLY A 74 -13.73 -15.90 -8.54
CA GLY A 74 -14.38 -15.99 -7.24
C GLY A 74 -15.27 -14.82 -6.91
N LYS A 75 -15.74 -14.78 -5.65
CA LYS A 75 -16.44 -13.61 -5.09
C LYS A 75 -15.46 -12.72 -4.34
N PHE A 76 -15.29 -11.50 -4.80
CA PHE A 76 -14.45 -10.48 -4.19
C PHE A 76 -15.25 -9.22 -3.91
N TYR A 77 -14.78 -8.41 -2.96
CA TYR A 77 -15.46 -7.17 -2.62
C TYR A 77 -15.24 -6.11 -3.70
N ASN A 78 -16.34 -5.64 -4.29
CA ASN A 78 -16.33 -4.51 -5.21
C ASN A 78 -16.65 -3.23 -4.42
N SER A 79 -15.66 -2.36 -4.26
CA SER A 79 -15.81 -1.10 -3.52
C SER A 79 -16.79 -0.13 -4.18
N LYS A 80 -16.92 -0.15 -5.51
CA LYS A 80 -17.85 0.70 -6.27
C LYS A 80 -19.32 0.34 -5.98
N GLN A 81 -19.60 -0.95 -5.83
CA GLN A 81 -20.94 -1.47 -5.56
C GLN A 81 -21.17 -1.77 -4.07
N SER A 82 -20.15 -1.63 -3.22
CA SER A 82 -20.19 -1.96 -1.79
C SER A 82 -20.72 -3.37 -1.47
N LYS A 83 -20.48 -4.33 -2.36
CA LYS A 83 -20.90 -5.73 -2.22
C LYS A 83 -19.86 -6.71 -2.78
N ALA A 84 -19.99 -7.99 -2.42
CA ALA A 84 -19.18 -9.06 -3.01
C ALA A 84 -19.76 -9.48 -4.35
N GLU A 85 -18.96 -9.38 -5.42
CA GLU A 85 -19.35 -9.72 -6.79
C GLU A 85 -18.39 -10.75 -7.38
N LYS A 86 -18.85 -11.41 -8.45
CA LYS A 86 -18.08 -12.39 -9.19
C LYS A 86 -17.04 -11.69 -10.05
N GLY A 87 -15.79 -12.09 -9.90
CA GLY A 87 -14.69 -11.51 -10.67
C GLY A 87 -13.35 -12.07 -10.24
N LEU A 88 -12.31 -11.32 -10.54
CA LEU A 88 -10.95 -11.52 -10.10
C LEU A 88 -10.55 -10.39 -9.17
N GLU A 89 -9.59 -10.66 -8.30
CA GLU A 89 -8.90 -9.62 -7.55
C GLU A 89 -7.42 -9.70 -7.86
N ILE A 90 -6.81 -8.56 -8.10
CA ILE A 90 -5.38 -8.42 -8.36
C ILE A 90 -4.77 -7.51 -7.29
N SER A 91 -3.64 -7.93 -6.74
CA SER A 91 -2.81 -7.13 -5.86
C SER A 91 -1.69 -6.51 -6.69
N ILE A 92 -1.47 -5.21 -6.55
CA ILE A 92 -0.51 -4.43 -7.32
C ILE A 92 0.50 -3.82 -6.36
N LEU A 93 1.79 -4.09 -6.59
CA LEU A 93 2.90 -3.40 -5.95
C LEU A 93 3.46 -2.37 -6.94
N ALA A 94 3.53 -1.12 -6.52
CA ALA A 94 3.99 0.00 -7.34
C ALA A 94 5.10 0.80 -6.64
N VAL A 95 5.93 1.48 -7.43
CA VAL A 95 6.84 2.53 -6.98
C VAL A 95 6.20 3.87 -7.33
N VAL A 96 6.05 4.73 -6.34
CA VAL A 96 5.49 6.08 -6.51
C VAL A 96 6.63 7.08 -6.47
N ASP A 97 6.75 7.85 -7.53
CA ASP A 97 7.56 9.06 -7.61
C ASP A 97 6.77 10.21 -6.98
N ILE A 98 7.23 10.69 -5.82
CA ILE A 98 6.54 11.73 -5.05
C ILE A 98 6.66 13.09 -5.76
N ASP A 99 7.80 13.36 -6.40
CA ASP A 99 8.08 14.65 -7.01
C ASP A 99 7.24 14.88 -8.27
N TYR A 100 7.01 13.82 -9.07
CA TYR A 100 6.16 13.87 -10.26
C TYR A 100 4.71 13.39 -10.00
N ASN A 101 4.39 12.98 -8.76
CA ASN A 101 3.07 12.45 -8.40
C ASN A 101 2.61 11.34 -9.37
N THR A 102 3.49 10.40 -9.66
CA THR A 102 3.25 9.34 -10.64
C THR A 102 3.58 7.97 -10.05
N ALA A 103 2.72 6.99 -10.30
CA ALA A 103 2.93 5.62 -9.84
C ALA A 103 3.30 4.69 -11.01
N TYR A 104 4.33 3.88 -10.82
CA TYR A 104 4.80 2.90 -11.77
C TYR A 104 4.61 1.50 -11.19
N GLN A 105 3.89 0.65 -11.91
CA GLN A 105 3.65 -0.72 -11.51
C GLN A 105 4.95 -1.52 -11.55
N LEU A 106 5.30 -2.16 -10.44
CA LEU A 106 6.45 -3.08 -10.34
C LEU A 106 6.00 -4.52 -10.57
N SER A 107 5.01 -4.98 -9.80
CA SER A 107 4.47 -6.33 -9.95
C SER A 107 2.96 -6.38 -9.72
N THR A 108 2.35 -7.42 -10.26
CA THR A 108 0.91 -7.70 -10.10
C THR A 108 0.70 -9.18 -9.89
N ARG A 109 -0.12 -9.52 -8.90
CA ARG A 109 -0.48 -10.91 -8.59
C ARG A 109 -1.98 -11.06 -8.46
N GLN A 110 -2.50 -12.14 -9.01
CA GLN A 110 -3.89 -12.51 -8.80
C GLN A 110 -4.06 -13.04 -7.38
N THR A 111 -5.04 -12.52 -6.65
CA THR A 111 -5.38 -13.01 -5.31
C THR A 111 -6.11 -14.35 -5.44
N PRO A 112 -5.64 -15.43 -4.81
CA PRO A 112 -6.31 -16.71 -4.87
C PRO A 112 -7.65 -16.70 -4.13
N ILE A 113 -8.56 -17.59 -4.52
CA ILE A 113 -9.82 -17.80 -3.81
C ILE A 113 -9.49 -18.47 -2.49
N GLN A 114 -9.93 -17.87 -1.39
CA GLN A 114 -9.78 -18.47 -0.08
C GLN A 114 -10.85 -19.52 0.17
N ALA A 115 -10.44 -20.68 0.69
CA ALA A 115 -11.35 -21.69 1.20
C ALA A 115 -12.11 -21.13 2.42
N LYS A 116 -13.37 -21.58 2.63
CA LYS A 116 -14.21 -21.10 3.74
C LYS A 116 -13.59 -21.27 5.12
N ASN A 117 -12.72 -22.27 5.28
CA ASN A 117 -12.06 -22.61 6.55
C ASN A 117 -10.53 -22.37 6.49
N ALA A 118 -10.05 -21.50 5.60
CA ALA A 118 -8.63 -21.21 5.54
C ALA A 118 -8.18 -20.43 6.79
N GLU A 119 -7.10 -20.89 7.41
CA GLU A 119 -6.45 -20.19 8.52
C GLU A 119 -5.85 -18.85 8.05
N GLU A 120 -5.39 -18.81 6.81
CA GLU A 120 -4.84 -17.61 6.17
C GLU A 120 -5.97 -16.71 5.65
N THR A 121 -5.80 -15.43 5.86
CA THR A 121 -6.70 -14.37 5.35
C THR A 121 -6.09 -13.72 4.11
N ARG A 122 -6.86 -12.96 3.32
CA ARG A 122 -6.35 -12.17 2.18
C ARG A 122 -5.14 -11.29 2.53
N VAL A 123 -5.06 -10.82 3.77
CA VAL A 123 -3.92 -10.03 4.24
C VAL A 123 -2.61 -10.82 4.20
N HIS A 124 -2.66 -12.14 4.43
CA HIS A 124 -1.48 -13.01 4.29
C HIS A 124 -1.05 -13.12 2.82
N GLU A 125 -2.01 -13.18 1.88
CA GLU A 125 -1.71 -13.20 0.44
C GLU A 125 -1.03 -11.91 -0.03
N TYR A 126 -1.55 -10.76 0.42
CA TYR A 126 -0.93 -9.47 0.08
C TYR A 126 0.46 -9.31 0.72
N LEU A 127 0.63 -9.82 1.93
CA LEU A 127 1.95 -9.84 2.57
C LEU A 127 2.91 -10.78 1.84
N ARG A 128 2.43 -11.94 1.37
CA ARG A 128 3.21 -12.88 0.56
C ARG A 128 3.66 -12.22 -0.74
N HIS A 129 2.74 -11.57 -1.46
CA HIS A 129 3.08 -10.80 -2.65
C HIS A 129 4.19 -9.79 -2.36
N PHE A 130 4.06 -8.99 -1.31
CA PHE A 130 5.08 -8.02 -0.94
C PHE A 130 6.42 -8.69 -0.60
N LYS A 131 6.41 -9.73 0.25
CA LYS A 131 7.64 -10.43 0.69
C LYS A 131 8.43 -11.01 -0.49
N GLU A 132 7.72 -11.55 -1.47
CA GLU A 132 8.36 -12.17 -2.63
C GLU A 132 8.93 -11.13 -3.61
N ASP A 133 8.30 -9.96 -3.75
CA ASP A 133 8.67 -8.98 -4.78
C ASP A 133 9.39 -7.73 -4.24
N CYS A 134 9.45 -7.53 -2.91
CA CYS A 134 10.07 -6.34 -2.31
C CYS A 134 11.56 -6.21 -2.61
N HIS A 135 12.25 -7.30 -2.97
CA HIS A 135 13.66 -7.27 -3.39
C HIS A 135 13.90 -6.46 -4.65
N ALA A 136 12.88 -6.32 -5.51
CA ALA A 136 12.94 -5.56 -6.75
C ALA A 136 12.65 -4.06 -6.58
N LEU A 137 12.24 -3.62 -5.38
CA LEU A 137 12.04 -2.21 -5.06
C LEU A 137 13.40 -1.45 -5.07
N PRO A 138 13.41 -0.16 -5.44
CA PRO A 138 14.60 0.67 -5.32
C PRO A 138 15.16 0.66 -3.89
N LYS A 139 16.49 0.63 -3.76
CA LYS A 139 17.18 0.47 -2.46
C LYS A 139 16.92 1.61 -1.47
N ASP A 140 16.56 2.78 -1.95
CA ASP A 140 16.22 3.97 -1.16
C ASP A 140 14.77 3.95 -0.64
N VAL A 141 13.90 3.12 -1.20
CA VAL A 141 12.52 2.96 -0.71
C VAL A 141 12.51 2.24 0.64
N ARG A 142 11.90 2.87 1.64
CA ARG A 142 11.76 2.35 3.01
C ARG A 142 10.34 2.30 3.51
N TYR A 143 9.43 2.92 2.79
CA TYR A 143 8.03 3.06 3.18
C TYR A 143 7.12 2.39 2.18
N LEU A 144 6.11 1.69 2.70
CA LEU A 144 5.01 1.13 1.93
C LEU A 144 3.70 1.83 2.33
N VAL A 145 3.06 2.47 1.37
CA VAL A 145 1.73 3.08 1.55
C VAL A 145 0.67 2.04 1.28
N THR A 146 -0.33 1.99 2.16
CA THR A 146 -1.47 1.09 2.04
C THR A 146 -2.74 1.74 2.59
N ASP A 147 -3.90 1.21 2.24
CA ASP A 147 -5.17 1.66 2.80
C ASP A 147 -5.42 1.13 4.24
N ALA A 148 -6.57 1.48 4.83
CA ALA A 148 -6.92 1.07 6.19
C ALA A 148 -7.16 -0.45 6.36
N TYR A 149 -7.45 -1.16 5.27
CA TYR A 149 -7.66 -2.61 5.31
C TYR A 149 -6.40 -3.38 5.73
N TYR A 150 -5.23 -2.88 5.35
CA TYR A 150 -3.92 -3.45 5.66
C TYR A 150 -3.41 -3.09 7.05
N SER A 151 -4.12 -2.25 7.82
CA SER A 151 -3.73 -1.87 9.19
C SER A 151 -4.03 -3.00 10.18
N LYS A 152 -3.34 -4.12 10.00
CA LYS A 152 -3.42 -5.34 10.83
C LYS A 152 -2.04 -5.74 11.33
N GLN A 153 -1.99 -6.30 12.55
CA GLN A 153 -0.74 -6.68 13.19
C GLN A 153 0.13 -7.58 12.31
N THR A 154 -0.45 -8.61 11.70
CA THR A 154 0.25 -9.56 10.83
C THR A 154 0.95 -8.86 9.67
N PHE A 155 0.22 -7.97 8.96
CA PHE A 155 0.78 -7.25 7.82
C PHE A 155 1.89 -6.29 8.23
N THR A 156 1.62 -5.47 9.25
CA THR A 156 2.59 -4.50 9.76
C THR A 156 3.86 -5.17 10.29
N HIS A 157 3.72 -6.33 10.97
CA HIS A 157 4.87 -7.08 11.48
C HIS A 157 5.70 -7.67 10.34
N GLY A 158 5.02 -8.31 9.37
CA GLY A 158 5.71 -8.89 8.22
C GLY A 158 6.42 -7.87 7.33
N LEU A 159 5.92 -6.63 7.22
CA LEU A 159 6.65 -5.55 6.55
C LEU A 159 7.94 -5.17 7.26
N LEU A 160 7.90 -5.09 8.60
CA LEU A 160 9.09 -4.77 9.38
C LEU A 160 10.16 -5.85 9.32
N GLU A 161 9.77 -7.12 9.26
CA GLU A 161 10.70 -8.25 9.02
C GLU A 161 11.45 -8.08 7.69
N CYS A 162 10.80 -7.48 6.68
CA CYS A 162 11.43 -7.13 5.40
C CYS A 162 12.21 -5.81 5.43
N GLY A 163 12.25 -5.10 6.57
CA GLY A 163 12.92 -3.80 6.70
C GLY A 163 12.12 -2.60 6.21
N TYR A 164 10.82 -2.75 5.95
CA TYR A 164 9.94 -1.69 5.48
C TYR A 164 9.02 -1.16 6.59
N HIS A 165 8.63 0.11 6.48
CA HIS A 165 7.70 0.78 7.37
C HIS A 165 6.38 1.05 6.65
N GLN A 166 5.28 0.76 7.31
CA GLN A 166 3.96 1.02 6.76
C GLN A 166 3.54 2.48 6.97
N ILE A 167 3.00 3.09 5.93
CA ILE A 167 2.21 4.32 5.99
C ILE A 167 0.78 3.94 5.62
N GLY A 168 -0.18 4.14 6.51
CA GLY A 168 -1.55 3.72 6.23
C GLY A 168 -2.57 4.54 7.00
N LYS A 169 -3.83 4.49 6.55
CA LYS A 169 -4.94 5.07 7.29
C LYS A 169 -5.29 4.19 8.49
N LEU A 170 -5.52 4.80 9.64
CA LEU A 170 -6.16 4.12 10.75
C LEU A 170 -7.67 4.04 10.51
N ARG A 171 -8.26 2.94 10.97
CA ARG A 171 -9.70 2.84 11.11
C ARG A 171 -10.18 3.83 12.17
N CYS A 172 -11.39 4.34 12.02
CA CYS A 172 -11.98 5.30 12.96
C CYS A 172 -12.20 4.70 14.38
N ASP A 173 -12.26 3.37 14.47
CA ASP A 173 -12.40 2.61 15.72
C ASP A 173 -11.06 2.16 16.33
N ALA A 174 -9.93 2.65 15.82
CA ALA A 174 -8.61 2.26 16.30
C ALA A 174 -8.43 2.60 17.79
N ASN A 175 -8.05 1.61 18.58
CA ASN A 175 -7.80 1.78 20.01
C ASN A 175 -6.37 2.28 20.24
N LEU A 176 -6.25 3.59 20.44
CA LEU A 176 -4.99 4.30 20.65
C LEU A 176 -4.87 4.77 22.09
N ARG A 177 -3.68 4.60 22.69
CA ARG A 177 -3.40 4.98 24.06
C ARG A 177 -2.14 5.85 24.12
N TYR A 178 -2.21 6.97 24.83
CA TYR A 178 -1.03 7.76 25.12
C TYR A 178 -0.06 6.97 25.98
N LEU A 179 1.23 7.09 25.72
CA LEU A 179 2.26 6.52 26.57
C LEU A 179 2.38 7.37 27.86
N PHE A 180 2.57 6.70 28.99
CA PHE A 180 2.82 7.38 30.24
C PHE A 180 4.28 7.85 30.29
N THR A 181 4.48 9.15 30.44
CA THR A 181 5.80 9.80 30.49
C THR A 181 6.11 10.43 31.85
N GLY A 182 5.17 10.34 32.81
CA GLY A 182 5.33 10.90 34.14
C GLY A 182 6.18 10.04 35.08
N GLN A 183 6.40 10.53 36.29
CA GLN A 183 7.11 9.82 37.33
C GLN A 183 6.31 8.60 37.80
N GLN A 184 6.98 7.45 37.83
CA GLN A 184 6.38 6.19 38.31
C GLN A 184 6.26 6.18 39.84
N LYS A 185 5.24 5.52 40.35
CA LYS A 185 5.09 5.29 41.78
C LYS A 185 6.21 4.36 42.27
N PRO A 186 6.76 4.57 43.47
CA PRO A 186 7.86 3.75 44.01
C PRO A 186 7.45 2.30 44.29
N LYS A 187 6.16 2.04 44.47
CA LYS A 187 5.60 0.67 44.70
C LYS A 187 4.38 0.43 43.80
N GLY A 188 4.20 -0.82 43.39
CA GLY A 188 3.07 -1.27 42.58
C GLY A 188 3.41 -1.43 41.11
N ARG A 189 2.39 -1.76 40.31
CA ARG A 189 2.56 -1.96 38.86
C ARG A 189 2.84 -0.64 38.15
N HIS A 190 3.91 -0.58 37.36
CA HIS A 190 4.25 0.59 36.56
C HIS A 190 3.13 0.98 35.58
N LYS A 191 2.77 2.26 35.59
CA LYS A 191 1.80 2.82 34.64
C LYS A 191 2.42 2.90 33.26
N ARG A 192 1.84 2.21 32.29
CA ARG A 192 2.34 2.19 30.89
C ARG A 192 1.65 3.21 30.00
N TYR A 193 0.39 3.53 30.27
CA TYR A 193 -0.47 4.36 29.43
C TYR A 193 -1.11 5.48 30.23
N ASP A 194 -1.37 6.60 29.54
CA ASP A 194 -1.95 7.80 30.11
C ASP A 194 -3.22 8.23 29.39
N GLY A 195 -4.20 7.34 29.38
CA GLY A 195 -5.49 7.56 28.77
C GLY A 195 -5.58 7.18 27.30
N LYS A 196 -6.77 7.28 26.75
CA LYS A 196 -7.09 6.94 25.36
C LYS A 196 -6.98 8.20 24.49
N LEU A 197 -6.39 8.06 23.30
CA LEU A 197 -6.46 9.10 22.27
C LEU A 197 -7.85 9.03 21.63
N ILE A 198 -8.58 10.13 21.67
CA ILE A 198 -9.89 10.28 21.01
C ILE A 198 -9.62 10.92 19.64
N ILE A 199 -10.05 10.23 18.58
CA ILE A 199 -9.91 10.75 17.22
C ILE A 199 -10.75 12.03 17.08
N GLY A 200 -10.07 13.14 16.78
CA GLY A 200 -10.68 14.47 16.71
C GLY A 200 -10.32 15.41 17.85
N ASP A 201 -9.81 14.90 18.95
CA ASP A 201 -9.22 15.71 20.01
C ASP A 201 -7.73 15.93 19.72
N ILE A 202 -7.37 17.18 19.45
CA ILE A 202 -5.99 17.60 19.14
C ILE A 202 -5.27 18.21 20.34
N SER A 203 -5.93 18.32 21.51
CA SER A 203 -5.42 19.04 22.69
C SER A 203 -4.08 18.49 23.20
N ARG A 204 -3.81 17.20 22.98
CA ARG A 204 -2.61 16.49 23.43
C ARG A 204 -1.70 16.07 22.26
N LEU A 205 -1.93 16.63 21.07
CA LEU A 205 -1.09 16.38 19.89
C LEU A 205 -0.12 17.53 19.66
N ASP A 206 1.12 17.21 19.31
CA ASP A 206 2.11 18.21 18.94
C ASP A 206 1.81 18.79 17.56
N PHE A 207 1.74 20.11 17.44
CA PHE A 207 1.62 20.79 16.16
C PHE A 207 2.95 20.68 15.41
N VAL A 208 2.91 20.24 14.16
CA VAL A 208 4.09 20.03 13.31
C VAL A 208 4.26 21.16 12.31
N GLY A 209 3.17 21.66 11.75
CA GLY A 209 3.15 22.69 10.72
C GLY A 209 1.85 22.75 9.95
N GLU A 210 1.81 23.63 8.95
CA GLU A 210 0.69 23.77 8.02
C GLU A 210 1.20 23.71 6.59
N HIS A 211 0.51 22.97 5.74
CA HIS A 211 0.80 22.86 4.32
C HIS A 211 -0.50 22.89 3.51
N ASN A 212 -0.59 23.77 2.51
CA ASN A 212 -1.78 23.94 1.65
C ASN A 212 -3.11 24.05 2.43
N GLY A 213 -3.11 24.79 3.56
CA GLY A 213 -4.29 24.96 4.39
C GLY A 213 -4.67 23.72 5.23
N VAL A 214 -3.79 22.71 5.28
CA VAL A 214 -3.92 21.53 6.14
C VAL A 214 -2.96 21.62 7.30
N LYS A 215 -3.48 21.63 8.53
CA LYS A 215 -2.69 21.61 9.75
C LYS A 215 -2.33 20.17 10.11
N LEU A 216 -1.06 19.96 10.44
CA LEU A 216 -0.51 18.65 10.80
C LEU A 216 -0.22 18.62 12.31
N TYR A 217 -0.73 17.58 12.94
CA TYR A 217 -0.46 17.26 14.35
C TYR A 217 0.09 15.86 14.47
N THR A 218 0.92 15.61 15.46
CA THR A 218 1.52 14.28 15.67
C THR A 218 1.49 13.88 17.14
N ALA A 219 1.47 12.58 17.38
CA ALA A 219 1.73 11.99 18.69
C ALA A 219 2.36 10.61 18.53
N ILE A 220 3.09 10.18 19.56
CA ILE A 220 3.56 8.81 19.71
C ILE A 220 2.60 8.11 20.67
N VAL A 221 1.94 7.04 20.17
CA VAL A 221 0.90 6.33 20.91
C VAL A 221 1.05 4.82 20.78
N ASN A 222 0.52 4.09 21.72
CA ASN A 222 0.37 2.65 21.59
C ASN A 222 -0.94 2.34 20.84
N CYS A 223 -0.84 1.60 19.75
CA CYS A 223 -1.98 1.03 19.04
C CYS A 223 -2.23 -0.39 19.53
N VAL A 224 -3.35 -0.60 20.22
CA VAL A 224 -3.68 -1.90 20.81
C VAL A 224 -3.87 -2.97 19.74
N ASN A 225 -4.55 -2.63 18.64
CA ASN A 225 -4.82 -3.54 17.53
C ASN A 225 -3.54 -3.99 16.81
N LEU A 226 -2.56 -3.10 16.69
CA LEU A 226 -1.25 -3.41 16.09
C LEU A 226 -0.25 -3.97 17.10
N LYS A 227 -0.59 -4.00 18.40
CA LYS A 227 0.26 -4.41 19.54
C LYS A 227 1.63 -3.70 19.55
N ARG A 228 1.66 -2.42 19.18
CA ARG A 228 2.91 -1.65 19.08
C ARG A 228 2.73 -0.16 19.28
N THR A 229 3.84 0.50 19.53
CA THR A 229 3.94 1.96 19.53
C THR A 229 4.09 2.44 18.10
N ILE A 230 3.28 3.43 17.74
CA ILE A 230 3.25 4.05 16.41
C ILE A 230 3.30 5.58 16.54
N ARG A 231 3.75 6.25 15.50
CA ARG A 231 3.54 7.69 15.33
C ARG A 231 2.23 7.89 14.56
N VAL A 232 1.32 8.66 15.12
CA VAL A 232 0.08 9.09 14.47
C VAL A 232 0.28 10.49 13.94
N VAL A 233 -0.12 10.73 12.70
CA VAL A 233 -0.23 12.06 12.12
C VAL A 233 -1.69 12.35 11.86
N TYR A 234 -2.15 13.47 12.38
CA TYR A 234 -3.52 13.93 12.26
C TYR A 234 -3.56 15.14 11.32
N LEU A 235 -4.35 15.00 10.26
CA LEU A 235 -4.53 16.04 9.24
C LEU A 235 -5.85 16.76 9.50
N LEU A 236 -5.79 18.06 9.75
CA LEU A 236 -6.94 18.91 9.97
C LEU A 236 -7.09 19.89 8.81
N LYS A 237 -8.05 19.65 7.92
CA LYS A 237 -8.49 20.58 6.87
C LYS A 237 -9.79 21.24 7.29
N LYS A 238 -10.02 22.52 6.92
CA LYS A 238 -11.14 23.37 7.39
C LYS A 238 -12.52 22.70 7.55
N ASN A 239 -12.83 21.61 6.82
CA ASN A 239 -14.10 20.89 6.92
C ASN A 239 -13.99 19.35 6.87
N ARG A 240 -12.80 18.77 6.94
CA ARG A 240 -12.60 17.31 6.90
C ARG A 240 -11.46 16.89 7.81
N ARG A 241 -11.74 15.91 8.69
CA ARG A 241 -10.73 15.31 9.58
C ARG A 241 -10.21 14.03 8.97
N ARG A 242 -8.89 13.86 8.82
CA ARG A 242 -8.27 12.64 8.32
C ARG A 242 -7.12 12.24 9.24
N GLY A 243 -7.11 10.99 9.67
CA GLY A 243 -6.00 10.40 10.44
C GLY A 243 -5.15 9.52 9.53
N VAL A 244 -3.84 9.62 9.66
CA VAL A 244 -2.87 8.78 8.93
C VAL A 244 -1.88 8.17 9.90
N ILE A 245 -1.50 6.90 9.71
CA ILE A 245 -0.50 6.24 10.54
C ILE A 245 0.89 6.39 9.94
N PHE A 246 1.86 6.68 10.80
CA PHE A 246 3.26 6.42 10.54
C PHE A 246 3.76 5.31 11.46
N ASN A 247 4.38 4.30 10.92
CA ASN A 247 4.86 3.18 11.70
C ASN A 247 6.38 3.24 11.97
N ARG A 248 6.98 4.43 12.08
CA ARG A 248 8.38 4.56 12.47
C ARG A 248 8.52 5.27 13.80
N TYR A 249 9.04 4.56 14.80
CA TYR A 249 9.65 5.14 15.98
C TYR A 249 11.14 5.35 15.68
N ARG A 250 11.51 6.51 15.15
CA ARG A 250 12.87 7.04 15.21
C ARG A 250 12.85 8.56 15.04
N THR A 251 13.62 9.21 15.89
CA THR A 251 13.83 10.65 15.98
C THR A 251 14.25 11.30 14.66
N GLY A 252 13.44 12.23 14.16
CA GLY A 252 13.76 13.09 13.03
C GLY A 252 12.52 13.79 12.46
N ARG A 253 12.34 15.08 12.80
CA ARG A 253 11.18 15.90 12.36
C ARG A 253 11.12 16.13 10.83
N ALA A 254 12.27 16.13 10.14
CA ALA A 254 12.37 16.56 8.75
C ALA A 254 11.83 15.58 7.71
N HIS A 255 12.01 14.27 7.91
CA HIS A 255 11.57 13.25 6.92
C HIS A 255 10.08 12.98 6.89
N THR A 256 9.36 13.37 7.95
CA THR A 256 7.91 13.13 8.05
C THR A 256 7.11 14.06 7.14
N LEU A 257 7.58 15.28 6.92
CA LEU A 257 6.89 16.30 6.12
C LEU A 257 6.97 16.02 4.62
N SER A 258 8.11 15.62 4.09
CA SER A 258 8.28 15.39 2.65
C SER A 258 7.42 14.21 2.14
N VAL A 259 7.34 13.13 2.90
CA VAL A 259 6.53 11.96 2.54
C VAL A 259 5.02 12.27 2.63
N LEU A 260 4.60 13.15 3.56
CA LEU A 260 3.21 13.58 3.67
C LEU A 260 2.80 14.56 2.58
N GLN A 261 3.72 15.34 2.05
CA GLN A 261 3.44 16.30 0.97
C GLN A 261 2.95 15.58 -0.29
N GLY A 262 3.55 14.43 -0.65
CA GLY A 262 3.13 13.63 -1.80
C GLY A 262 1.77 12.93 -1.62
N THR A 263 1.37 12.59 -0.38
CA THR A 263 0.07 11.93 -0.10
C THR A 263 -1.11 12.91 0.09
N LEU A 264 -0.86 14.22 0.12
CA LEU A 264 -1.88 15.27 0.29
C LEU A 264 -2.37 15.88 -1.02
N SER A 265 -1.78 15.50 -2.16
CA SER A 265 -2.16 15.99 -3.49
C SER A 265 -3.38 15.27 -4.11
N GLU A 266 -3.97 14.30 -3.46
CA GLU A 266 -5.25 13.66 -3.79
C GLU A 266 -6.36 14.20 -2.83
#